data_2ff6bfdf2eebe793f06c32fb6e95e872
#
_entry.id   2ff6bfdf2eebe793f06c32fb6e95e872
#
_cell.length_a   1.000
_cell.length_b   1.000
_cell.length_c   1.000
_cell.angle_alpha   90.00
_cell.angle_beta   90.00
_cell.angle_gamma   90.00
#
_symmetry.space_group_name_H-M   'P 1'
#
loop_
_entity.id
_entity.type
_entity.pdbx_description
1 polymer ?
#
loop_
_entity_poly.entity_id
_entity_poly.type
_entity_poly.pdbx_seq_one_letter_code
_entity_poly.pdbx_strand_id
1 'polypeptide(L)'
;MNRIFRTNVFKILPMSLNMANNKQLHTSPSFNSLLKGLGGSFSGSDNQGGIGAQSNRMSDGQDIFEVQIHLVRPHFMPNYLGETKRFVELFNDKNSGAELFGSFTCEIGQQDEAIHIWRFRGGYQAYQKHYHLYRSDAELLSYRQKRNEMLRSRRNQLCLRFTFWPELAPRTGEHIYEMRSYNLRPGNLLEWGNYWANGMRIRGEENEAVCGLFSHIGEQHQVHHLWCYNDLAHRDEVRDLAWHHPAWADTVRKTVALVDTMSCRVLKATPFSPLQ
;
A
#
# COMPACT_ATOMS: atom_id res chain seq x y z
N MET A 1 -14.43 -3.63 53.22
CA MET A 1 -13.71 -2.41 52.79
C MET A 1 -13.95 -2.21 51.33
N ASN A 2 -14.91 -1.33 51.01
CA ASN A 2 -15.35 -1.00 49.65
C ASN A 2 -14.39 0.00 49.03
N ARG A 3 -13.89 -0.28 47.80
CA ARG A 3 -13.33 0.73 46.90
C ARG A 3 -14.16 0.82 45.63
N ILE A 4 -14.76 1.98 45.51
CA ILE A 4 -15.67 2.43 44.44
C ILE A 4 -14.84 2.73 43.18
N PHE A 5 -15.17 2.08 42.08
CA PHE A 5 -14.68 2.49 40.74
C PHE A 5 -15.55 3.66 40.23
N ARG A 6 -14.93 4.80 39.97
CA ARG A 6 -15.56 5.94 39.30
C ARG A 6 -15.41 5.75 37.77
N THR A 7 -16.53 5.53 37.15
CA THR A 7 -16.69 5.61 35.68
C THR A 7 -16.87 7.07 35.27
N ASN A 8 -15.95 7.60 34.48
CA ASN A 8 -16.12 8.91 33.83
C ASN A 8 -16.93 8.73 32.54
N VAL A 9 -18.19 9.18 32.60
CA VAL A 9 -19.09 9.26 31.46
C VAL A 9 -18.87 10.61 30.77
N PHE A 10 -18.38 10.61 29.53
CA PHE A 10 -18.35 11.80 28.69
C PHE A 10 -19.79 12.12 28.22
N LYS A 11 -20.30 13.26 28.69
CA LYS A 11 -21.58 13.84 28.24
C LYS A 11 -21.39 14.42 26.83
N ILE A 12 -22.08 13.86 25.85
CA ILE A 12 -22.28 14.47 24.52
C ILE A 12 -23.46 15.43 24.63
N LEU A 13 -23.23 16.70 24.37
CA LEU A 13 -24.30 17.72 24.24
C LEU A 13 -24.86 17.69 22.82
N PRO A 14 -26.19 17.78 22.62
CA PRO A 14 -26.75 17.88 21.29
C PRO A 14 -26.68 19.31 20.77
N MET A 15 -26.09 19.47 19.59
CA MET A 15 -26.20 20.72 18.81
C MET A 15 -27.54 20.75 18.09
N SER A 16 -28.34 21.76 18.41
CA SER A 16 -29.61 22.06 17.74
C SER A 16 -29.36 22.60 16.32
N LEU A 17 -30.05 22.01 15.34
CA LEU A 17 -30.18 22.54 13.99
C LEU A 17 -31.06 23.79 14.00
N ASN A 18 -30.53 24.90 13.55
CA ASN A 18 -31.32 26.05 13.10
C ASN A 18 -31.31 26.08 11.57
N MET A 19 -32.44 25.75 10.95
CA MET A 19 -32.68 25.96 9.53
C MET A 19 -33.06 27.44 9.32
N ALA A 20 -32.28 28.16 8.56
CA ALA A 20 -32.71 29.41 7.91
C ALA A 20 -32.37 29.34 6.43
N ASN A 21 -33.42 29.37 5.62
CA ASN A 21 -33.40 29.50 4.16
C ASN A 21 -32.62 30.72 3.71
N ASN A 22 -31.65 30.56 2.82
CA ASN A 22 -31.36 31.61 1.80
C ASN A 22 -30.82 30.95 0.54
N LYS A 23 -31.65 30.98 -0.52
CA LYS A 23 -31.28 30.68 -1.89
C LYS A 23 -30.42 31.82 -2.44
N GLN A 24 -29.14 31.58 -2.64
CA GLN A 24 -28.34 32.32 -3.64
C GLN A 24 -27.54 31.29 -4.44
N LEU A 25 -27.88 31.18 -5.72
CA LEU A 25 -27.14 30.45 -6.73
C LEU A 25 -25.81 31.19 -6.95
N HIS A 26 -24.73 30.72 -6.33
CA HIS A 26 -23.37 31.09 -6.71
C HIS A 26 -22.87 30.12 -7.79
N THR A 27 -22.72 30.67 -8.99
CA THR A 27 -22.00 30.01 -10.09
C THR A 27 -20.56 29.74 -9.66
N SER A 28 -20.20 28.48 -9.63
CA SER A 28 -18.83 28.04 -9.36
C SER A 28 -17.88 28.57 -10.44
N PRO A 29 -16.68 29.05 -10.08
CA PRO A 29 -15.68 29.45 -11.08
C PRO A 29 -15.31 28.23 -11.92
N SER A 30 -15.23 28.42 -13.24
CA SER A 30 -14.88 27.36 -14.17
C SER A 30 -13.51 26.75 -13.82
N PHE A 31 -13.40 25.44 -13.97
CA PHE A 31 -12.21 24.61 -13.70
C PHE A 31 -10.91 25.17 -14.34
N ASN A 32 -11.00 25.98 -15.36
CA ASN A 32 -9.88 26.62 -16.04
C ASN A 32 -9.22 27.78 -15.25
N SER A 33 -9.85 28.34 -14.22
CA SER A 33 -9.25 29.40 -13.41
C SER A 33 -8.32 28.86 -12.32
N LEU A 34 -8.50 27.61 -11.89
CA LEU A 34 -7.65 26.96 -10.88
C LEU A 34 -6.27 26.56 -11.42
N LEU A 35 -6.13 26.39 -12.74
CA LEU A 35 -4.87 25.99 -13.38
C LEU A 35 -3.87 27.14 -13.56
N LYS A 36 -4.29 28.40 -13.41
CA LYS A 36 -3.42 29.58 -13.58
C LYS A 36 -2.62 29.99 -12.34
N GLY A 37 -2.87 29.37 -11.19
CA GLY A 37 -2.23 29.73 -9.90
C GLY A 37 -0.96 28.96 -9.55
N LEU A 38 -0.54 27.96 -10.33
CA LEU A 38 0.65 27.12 -10.06
C LEU A 38 1.77 27.42 -11.06
N GLY A 39 2.19 28.69 -11.12
CA GLY A 39 3.35 29.13 -11.88
C GLY A 39 4.66 28.73 -11.19
N GLY A 40 5.14 27.51 -11.42
CA GLY A 40 6.50 27.05 -11.15
C GLY A 40 7.18 26.75 -12.49
N SER A 41 8.13 27.59 -12.88
CA SER A 41 8.89 27.50 -14.12
C SER A 41 9.69 26.20 -14.20
N PHE A 42 9.30 25.28 -15.07
CA PHE A 42 10.14 24.20 -15.56
C PHE A 42 10.35 24.42 -17.06
N SER A 43 11.53 24.89 -17.42
CA SER A 43 11.99 24.93 -18.82
C SER A 43 12.44 23.53 -19.24
N GLY A 44 11.80 22.97 -20.28
CA GLY A 44 12.23 21.74 -20.90
C GLY A 44 11.23 21.27 -21.95
N SER A 45 11.54 21.56 -23.22
CA SER A 45 11.08 21.01 -24.51
C SER A 45 9.60 20.66 -24.68
N ASP A 46 9.00 21.39 -25.60
CA ASP A 46 7.72 21.14 -26.24
C ASP A 46 7.56 19.70 -26.73
N ASN A 47 6.59 18.98 -26.14
CA ASN A 47 5.89 17.91 -26.83
C ASN A 47 4.42 17.99 -26.45
N GLN A 48 3.57 18.05 -27.44
CA GLN A 48 2.11 17.99 -27.36
C GLN A 48 1.69 16.71 -26.65
N GLY A 49 1.63 16.74 -25.31
CA GLY A 49 1.18 15.63 -24.48
C GLY A 49 -0.18 15.95 -23.90
N GLY A 50 -1.19 15.21 -24.32
CA GLY A 50 -2.47 15.17 -23.64
C GLY A 50 -2.29 15.01 -22.13
N ILE A 51 -3.28 15.47 -21.36
CA ILE A 51 -3.31 15.36 -19.89
C ILE A 51 -3.20 13.86 -19.56
N GLY A 52 -1.99 13.39 -19.24
CA GLY A 52 -1.76 11.99 -18.86
C GLY A 52 -2.59 11.61 -17.64
N ALA A 53 -2.95 10.34 -17.52
CA ALA A 53 -3.67 9.83 -16.37
C ALA A 53 -2.97 10.26 -15.06
N GLN A 54 -3.73 10.50 -13.99
CA GLN A 54 -3.17 10.92 -12.69
C GLN A 54 -2.07 9.99 -12.18
N SER A 55 -2.16 8.68 -12.51
CA SER A 55 -1.15 7.68 -12.21
C SER A 55 0.24 8.02 -12.76
N ASN A 56 0.32 8.63 -13.96
CA ASN A 56 1.59 8.99 -14.60
C ASN A 56 2.32 10.15 -13.92
N ARG A 57 1.64 10.88 -13.03
CA ARG A 57 2.24 11.94 -12.22
C ARG A 57 2.90 11.42 -10.94
N MET A 58 2.57 10.20 -10.52
CA MET A 58 2.98 9.63 -9.24
C MET A 58 3.82 8.38 -9.39
N SER A 59 3.85 7.78 -10.58
CA SER A 59 4.63 6.59 -10.92
C SER A 59 5.28 6.77 -12.29
N ASP A 60 6.45 6.17 -12.47
CA ASP A 60 7.10 6.06 -13.78
C ASP A 60 6.40 5.06 -14.71
N GLY A 61 5.51 4.22 -14.16
CA GLY A 61 4.74 3.22 -14.91
C GLY A 61 5.57 2.08 -15.51
N GLN A 62 6.86 2.00 -15.23
CA GLN A 62 7.75 1.01 -15.82
C GLN A 62 7.53 -0.39 -15.27
N ASP A 63 7.21 -0.50 -13.99
CA ASP A 63 6.99 -1.77 -13.31
C ASP A 63 5.56 -1.88 -12.77
N ILE A 64 5.01 -3.08 -12.86
CA ILE A 64 3.76 -3.45 -12.21
C ILE A 64 4.05 -4.30 -10.99
N PHE A 65 3.32 -4.04 -9.92
CA PHE A 65 3.36 -4.85 -8.71
C PHE A 65 2.02 -5.55 -8.52
N GLU A 66 2.04 -6.86 -8.30
CA GLU A 66 0.86 -7.58 -7.86
C GLU A 66 0.95 -7.82 -6.36
N VAL A 67 0.02 -7.25 -5.61
CA VAL A 67 -0.17 -7.53 -4.19
C VAL A 67 -1.21 -8.62 -4.06
N GLN A 68 -0.81 -9.80 -3.60
CA GLN A 68 -1.68 -10.94 -3.34
C GLN A 68 -1.89 -11.08 -1.84
N ILE A 69 -3.14 -11.20 -1.42
CA ILE A 69 -3.51 -11.47 -0.02
C ILE A 69 -4.32 -12.75 0.01
N HIS A 70 -3.78 -13.75 0.68
CA HIS A 70 -4.38 -15.06 0.83
C HIS A 70 -4.78 -15.28 2.29
N LEU A 71 -6.05 -15.57 2.54
CA LEU A 71 -6.50 -16.02 3.85
C LEU A 71 -6.39 -17.54 3.89
N VAL A 72 -5.37 -18.04 4.55
CA VAL A 72 -5.04 -19.47 4.64
C VAL A 72 -5.88 -20.11 5.75
N ARG A 73 -6.25 -21.36 5.60
CA ARG A 73 -6.83 -22.14 6.71
C ARG A 73 -5.72 -22.44 7.71
N PRO A 74 -5.88 -22.15 9.02
CA PRO A 74 -4.77 -22.17 9.99
C PRO A 74 -3.96 -23.46 9.99
N HIS A 75 -4.63 -24.61 9.93
CA HIS A 75 -3.96 -25.91 9.96
C HIS A 75 -3.17 -26.24 8.67
N PHE A 76 -3.41 -25.49 7.58
CA PHE A 76 -2.67 -25.64 6.33
C PHE A 76 -1.50 -24.67 6.18
N MET A 77 -1.28 -23.73 7.10
CA MET A 77 -0.25 -22.70 6.92
C MET A 77 1.15 -23.29 6.63
N PRO A 78 1.65 -24.33 7.35
CA PRO A 78 2.95 -24.92 7.02
C PRO A 78 3.01 -25.53 5.61
N ASN A 79 1.97 -26.25 5.20
CA ASN A 79 1.88 -26.85 3.87
C ASN A 79 1.80 -25.76 2.78
N TYR A 80 1.01 -24.74 3.04
CA TYR A 80 0.85 -23.60 2.14
C TYR A 80 2.17 -22.87 1.89
N LEU A 81 2.97 -22.61 2.93
CA LEU A 81 4.28 -21.99 2.80
C LEU A 81 5.25 -22.89 2.00
N GLY A 82 5.25 -24.19 2.22
CA GLY A 82 6.05 -25.16 1.45
C GLY A 82 5.68 -25.18 -0.04
N GLU A 83 4.39 -25.24 -0.35
CA GLU A 83 3.90 -25.20 -1.75
C GLU A 83 4.17 -23.83 -2.38
N THR A 84 4.08 -22.73 -1.62
CA THR A 84 4.38 -21.39 -2.15
C THR A 84 5.86 -21.22 -2.45
N LYS A 85 6.76 -21.75 -1.61
CA LYS A 85 8.20 -21.80 -1.90
C LYS A 85 8.46 -22.50 -3.24
N ARG A 86 7.89 -23.71 -3.41
CA ARG A 86 8.01 -24.46 -4.65
C ARG A 86 7.47 -23.70 -5.86
N PHE A 87 6.42 -22.94 -5.66
CA PHE A 87 5.84 -22.11 -6.72
C PHE A 87 6.77 -20.96 -7.15
N VAL A 88 7.48 -20.34 -6.20
CA VAL A 88 8.51 -19.33 -6.50
C VAL A 88 9.63 -19.93 -7.36
N GLU A 89 10.11 -21.14 -6.98
CA GLU A 89 11.13 -21.87 -7.73
C GLU A 89 10.64 -22.17 -9.16
N LEU A 90 9.41 -22.65 -9.30
CA LEU A 90 8.81 -22.96 -10.60
C LEU A 90 8.67 -21.72 -11.51
N PHE A 91 8.38 -20.53 -10.95
CA PHE A 91 8.33 -19.30 -11.72
C PHE A 91 9.71 -18.88 -12.25
N ASN A 92 10.75 -19.08 -11.45
CA ASN A 92 12.12 -18.83 -11.86
C ASN A 92 12.54 -19.79 -12.99
N ASP A 93 12.30 -21.10 -12.83
CA ASP A 93 12.65 -22.13 -13.80
C ASP A 93 11.97 -21.93 -15.16
N LYS A 94 10.72 -21.46 -15.13
CA LYS A 94 9.94 -21.17 -16.33
C LYS A 94 10.18 -19.79 -16.95
N ASN A 95 11.08 -18.98 -16.39
CA ASN A 95 11.31 -17.59 -16.82
C ASN A 95 10.00 -16.82 -17.00
N SER A 96 9.14 -16.91 -16.00
CA SER A 96 7.79 -16.35 -16.05
C SER A 96 7.76 -14.81 -16.16
N GLY A 97 8.85 -14.15 -15.79
CA GLY A 97 8.96 -12.69 -15.69
C GLY A 97 8.37 -12.13 -14.38
N ALA A 98 7.84 -12.97 -13.51
CA ALA A 98 7.43 -12.59 -12.16
C ALA A 98 8.65 -12.69 -11.21
N GLU A 99 8.97 -11.58 -10.57
CA GLU A 99 10.01 -11.48 -9.54
C GLU A 99 9.32 -11.38 -8.17
N LEU A 100 9.61 -12.31 -7.26
CA LEU A 100 9.11 -12.18 -5.89
C LEU A 100 9.84 -11.01 -5.23
N PHE A 101 9.11 -9.96 -4.86
CA PHE A 101 9.65 -8.81 -4.15
C PHE A 101 9.61 -9.03 -2.63
N GLY A 102 8.52 -9.56 -2.11
CA GLY A 102 8.36 -9.89 -0.70
C GLY A 102 7.26 -10.91 -0.45
N SER A 103 7.44 -11.71 0.58
CA SER A 103 6.48 -12.72 1.02
C SER A 103 6.44 -12.76 2.54
N PHE A 104 5.23 -12.68 3.11
CA PHE A 104 5.03 -12.47 4.53
C PHE A 104 3.86 -13.27 5.08
N THR A 105 3.90 -13.58 6.37
CA THR A 105 2.75 -13.97 7.19
C THR A 105 2.37 -12.84 8.14
N CYS A 106 1.09 -12.70 8.46
CA CYS A 106 0.60 -11.70 9.39
C CYS A 106 0.70 -12.20 10.84
N GLU A 107 1.47 -11.49 11.66
CA GLU A 107 1.64 -11.79 13.10
C GLU A 107 0.64 -11.00 13.96
N ILE A 108 0.46 -9.70 13.64
CA ILE A 108 -0.49 -8.83 14.33
C ILE A 108 -1.41 -8.17 13.28
N GLY A 109 -2.69 -8.34 13.46
CA GLY A 109 -3.73 -7.91 12.54
C GLY A 109 -4.65 -9.06 12.20
N GLN A 110 -4.96 -9.27 10.93
CA GLN A 110 -5.70 -10.45 10.50
C GLN A 110 -4.74 -11.64 10.39
N GLN A 111 -4.64 -12.41 11.45
CA GLN A 111 -3.90 -13.67 11.49
C GLN A 111 -4.39 -14.61 10.38
N ASP A 112 -3.58 -15.57 10.00
CA ASP A 112 -3.80 -16.48 8.86
C ASP A 112 -3.71 -15.81 7.48
N GLU A 113 -3.47 -14.50 7.37
CA GLU A 113 -3.12 -13.87 6.09
C GLU A 113 -1.66 -14.17 5.72
N ALA A 114 -1.47 -14.57 4.45
CA ALA A 114 -0.19 -14.54 3.78
C ALA A 114 -0.23 -13.47 2.68
N ILE A 115 0.79 -12.64 2.63
CA ILE A 115 0.88 -11.51 1.70
C ILE A 115 2.11 -11.71 0.81
N HIS A 116 1.89 -11.71 -0.51
CA HIS A 116 2.97 -11.82 -1.49
C HIS A 116 2.95 -10.61 -2.39
N ILE A 117 4.11 -10.01 -2.62
CA ILE A 117 4.29 -8.88 -3.53
C ILE A 117 5.19 -9.36 -4.66
N TRP A 118 4.65 -9.36 -5.88
CA TRP A 118 5.36 -9.72 -7.09
C TRP A 118 5.65 -8.48 -7.91
N ARG A 119 6.80 -8.43 -8.53
CA ARG A 119 7.21 -7.36 -9.44
C ARG A 119 7.30 -7.88 -10.87
N PHE A 120 6.80 -7.09 -11.80
CA PHE A 120 6.89 -7.36 -13.25
C PHE A 120 7.61 -6.20 -13.91
N ARG A 121 8.90 -6.39 -14.20
CA ARG A 121 9.72 -5.40 -14.91
C ARG A 121 9.26 -5.32 -16.36
N GLY A 122 9.03 -4.10 -16.86
CA GLY A 122 8.47 -3.87 -18.19
C GLY A 122 6.94 -3.80 -18.24
N GLY A 123 6.31 -3.61 -17.07
CA GLY A 123 4.93 -3.17 -16.96
C GLY A 123 3.89 -4.23 -17.37
N TYR A 124 2.80 -3.76 -17.93
CA TYR A 124 1.67 -4.64 -18.32
C TYR A 124 2.02 -5.67 -19.38
N GLN A 125 2.98 -5.42 -20.25
CA GLN A 125 3.40 -6.41 -21.25
C GLN A 125 4.05 -7.63 -20.58
N ALA A 126 4.94 -7.39 -19.60
CA ALA A 126 5.55 -8.46 -18.83
C ALA A 126 4.51 -9.22 -17.99
N TYR A 127 3.59 -8.49 -17.35
CA TYR A 127 2.48 -9.10 -16.61
C TYR A 127 1.60 -9.98 -17.53
N GLN A 128 1.26 -9.50 -18.71
CA GLN A 128 0.42 -10.26 -19.67
C GLN A 128 1.09 -11.56 -20.12
N LYS A 129 2.41 -11.55 -20.38
CA LYS A 129 3.17 -12.75 -20.69
C LYS A 129 3.12 -13.77 -19.54
N HIS A 130 3.38 -13.31 -18.32
CA HIS A 130 3.26 -14.12 -17.11
C HIS A 130 1.84 -14.68 -16.95
N TYR A 131 0.82 -13.85 -17.13
CA TYR A 131 -0.58 -14.24 -16.96
C TYR A 131 -0.98 -15.37 -17.91
N HIS A 132 -0.53 -15.35 -19.17
CA HIS A 132 -0.76 -16.44 -20.10
C HIS A 132 -0.10 -17.74 -19.64
N LEU A 133 1.19 -17.70 -19.29
CA LEU A 133 1.91 -18.86 -18.77
C LEU A 133 1.21 -19.44 -17.53
N TYR A 134 0.89 -18.59 -16.57
CA TYR A 134 0.23 -18.97 -15.30
C TYR A 134 -1.12 -19.69 -15.52
N ARG A 135 -1.79 -19.46 -16.65
CA ARG A 135 -3.10 -20.04 -16.96
C ARG A 135 -3.05 -21.23 -17.88
N SER A 136 -1.95 -21.50 -18.55
CA SER A 136 -1.84 -22.56 -19.56
C SER A 136 -0.87 -23.68 -19.17
N ASP A 137 0.12 -23.39 -18.33
CA ASP A 137 1.12 -24.38 -17.92
C ASP A 137 0.53 -25.42 -16.94
N ALA A 138 0.73 -26.71 -17.21
CA ALA A 138 0.13 -27.80 -16.46
C ALA A 138 0.58 -27.85 -14.99
N GLU A 139 1.86 -27.58 -14.72
CA GLU A 139 2.41 -27.59 -13.35
C GLU A 139 1.87 -26.42 -12.53
N LEU A 140 1.76 -25.23 -13.16
CA LEU A 140 1.18 -24.05 -12.52
C LEU A 140 -0.32 -24.23 -12.25
N LEU A 141 -1.04 -24.92 -13.14
CA LEU A 141 -2.45 -25.28 -12.92
C LEU A 141 -2.60 -26.26 -11.74
N SER A 142 -1.75 -27.27 -11.68
CA SER A 142 -1.72 -28.22 -10.55
C SER A 142 -1.43 -27.53 -9.21
N TYR A 143 -0.43 -26.64 -9.18
CA TYR A 143 -0.16 -25.83 -7.98
C TYR A 143 -1.39 -25.00 -7.59
N ARG A 144 -2.03 -24.32 -8.54
CA ARG A 144 -3.21 -23.50 -8.24
C ARG A 144 -4.35 -24.29 -7.63
N GLN A 145 -4.55 -25.52 -8.08
CA GLN A 145 -5.57 -26.41 -7.52
C GLN A 145 -5.26 -26.73 -6.07
N LYS A 146 -4.05 -27.22 -5.77
CA LYS A 146 -3.60 -27.53 -4.41
C LYS A 146 -3.69 -26.31 -3.48
N ARG A 147 -3.18 -25.15 -3.93
CA ARG A 147 -3.23 -23.92 -3.17
C ARG A 147 -4.68 -23.54 -2.80
N ASN A 148 -5.61 -23.65 -3.76
CA ASN A 148 -6.99 -23.25 -3.53
C ASN A 148 -7.69 -24.06 -2.42
N GLU A 149 -7.30 -25.33 -2.24
CA GLU A 149 -7.82 -26.18 -1.17
C GLU A 149 -7.39 -25.70 0.23
N MET A 150 -6.24 -25.04 0.32
CA MET A 150 -5.68 -24.52 1.56
C MET A 150 -6.22 -23.14 1.94
N LEU A 151 -6.94 -22.46 1.03
CA LEU A 151 -7.40 -21.10 1.26
C LEU A 151 -8.87 -21.04 1.70
N ARG A 152 -9.18 -20.03 2.52
CA ARG A 152 -10.56 -19.57 2.77
C ARG A 152 -10.98 -18.54 1.72
N SER A 153 -10.08 -17.62 1.40
CA SER A 153 -10.28 -16.59 0.39
C SER A 153 -8.95 -16.09 -0.15
N ARG A 154 -9.02 -15.39 -1.27
CA ARG A 154 -7.86 -14.72 -1.85
C ARG A 154 -8.31 -13.48 -2.63
N ARG A 155 -7.47 -12.47 -2.61
CA ARG A 155 -7.62 -11.26 -3.44
C ARG A 155 -6.25 -10.84 -3.96
N ASN A 156 -6.23 -10.10 -5.04
CA ASN A 156 -5.04 -9.46 -5.56
C ASN A 156 -5.39 -8.08 -6.14
N GLN A 157 -4.35 -7.29 -6.30
CA GLN A 157 -4.40 -5.99 -6.91
C GLN A 157 -3.17 -5.80 -7.77
N LEU A 158 -3.31 -5.15 -8.92
CA LEU A 158 -2.18 -4.63 -9.67
C LEU A 158 -1.96 -3.19 -9.24
N CYS A 159 -0.75 -2.91 -8.81
CA CYS A 159 -0.36 -1.64 -8.22
C CYS A 159 0.78 -1.01 -9.00
N LEU A 160 0.88 0.31 -8.89
CA LEU A 160 2.02 1.11 -9.30
C LEU A 160 2.78 1.58 -8.06
N ARG A 161 4.10 1.78 -8.19
CA ARG A 161 4.95 2.31 -7.13
C ARG A 161 4.96 3.84 -7.17
N PHE A 162 4.90 4.48 -6.01
CA PHE A 162 5.16 5.91 -5.90
C PHE A 162 6.64 6.22 -6.14
N THR A 163 6.92 7.20 -6.99
CA THR A 163 8.29 7.62 -7.34
C THR A 163 9.06 8.26 -6.20
N PHE A 164 8.38 8.81 -5.21
CA PHE A 164 8.99 9.45 -4.05
C PHE A 164 9.39 8.47 -2.93
N TRP A 165 9.14 7.17 -3.10
CA TRP A 165 9.66 6.13 -2.22
C TRP A 165 11.06 5.71 -2.63
N PRO A 166 11.92 5.26 -1.69
CA PRO A 166 13.27 4.83 -2.00
C PRO A 166 13.30 3.68 -3.00
N GLU A 167 14.45 3.47 -3.61
CA GLU A 167 14.66 2.34 -4.50
C GLU A 167 14.48 1.01 -3.75
N LEU A 168 13.95 0.03 -4.48
CA LEU A 168 13.67 -1.28 -3.93
C LEU A 168 14.98 -2.08 -3.81
N ALA A 169 15.33 -2.47 -2.59
CA ALA A 169 16.51 -3.29 -2.31
C ALA A 169 16.14 -4.50 -1.46
N PRO A 170 16.79 -5.66 -1.68
CA PRO A 170 16.70 -6.79 -0.77
C PRO A 170 17.18 -6.38 0.63
N ARG A 171 16.63 -7.01 1.66
CA ARG A 171 17.04 -6.83 3.05
C ARG A 171 17.41 -8.17 3.65
N THR A 172 18.41 -8.15 4.51
CA THR A 172 18.91 -9.35 5.20
C THR A 172 18.93 -9.08 6.71
N GLY A 173 18.57 -10.08 7.47
CA GLY A 173 18.52 -10.01 8.94
C GLY A 173 17.19 -10.50 9.48
N GLU A 174 16.99 -10.35 10.76
CA GLU A 174 15.69 -10.62 11.39
C GLU A 174 14.98 -9.28 11.61
N HIS A 175 13.93 -9.07 10.83
CA HIS A 175 13.14 -7.85 10.88
C HIS A 175 11.64 -8.16 11.05
N ILE A 176 10.91 -7.17 11.52
CA ILE A 176 9.47 -7.10 11.38
C ILE A 176 9.11 -6.11 10.28
N TYR A 177 8.01 -6.38 9.59
CA TYR A 177 7.48 -5.49 8.57
C TYR A 177 6.13 -4.94 9.01
N GLU A 178 5.86 -3.69 8.73
CA GLU A 178 4.55 -3.08 8.92
C GLU A 178 3.95 -2.76 7.56
N MET A 179 2.82 -3.38 7.24
CA MET A 179 2.03 -3.02 6.08
C MET A 179 0.84 -2.17 6.51
N ARG A 180 0.85 -0.91 6.10
CA ARG A 180 -0.26 0.02 6.30
C ARG A 180 -1.04 0.16 5.01
N SER A 181 -2.33 -0.13 5.07
CA SER A 181 -3.22 0.03 3.92
C SER A 181 -4.22 1.15 4.20
N TYR A 182 -4.39 2.03 3.24
CA TYR A 182 -5.29 3.18 3.30
C TYR A 182 -6.29 3.09 2.15
N ASN A 183 -7.57 3.18 2.46
CA ASN A 183 -8.61 3.42 1.48
C ASN A 183 -8.88 4.91 1.43
N LEU A 184 -8.54 5.55 0.33
CA LEU A 184 -8.72 6.98 0.14
C LEU A 184 -10.13 7.25 -0.40
N ARG A 185 -10.67 8.41 -0.07
CA ARG A 185 -11.87 8.89 -0.73
C ARG A 185 -11.62 9.08 -2.23
N PRO A 186 -12.57 8.71 -3.10
CA PRO A 186 -12.41 8.84 -4.54
C PRO A 186 -11.95 10.25 -4.96
N GLY A 187 -10.97 10.30 -5.87
CA GLY A 187 -10.38 11.54 -6.37
C GLY A 187 -9.19 12.08 -5.58
N ASN A 188 -8.92 11.59 -4.36
CA ASN A 188 -7.92 12.18 -3.46
C ASN A 188 -6.51 11.60 -3.58
N LEU A 189 -6.28 10.63 -4.47
CA LEU A 189 -4.98 9.94 -4.57
C LEU A 189 -3.83 10.91 -4.86
N LEU A 190 -4.00 11.84 -5.78
CA LEU A 190 -2.95 12.79 -6.17
C LEU A 190 -2.64 13.77 -5.02
N GLU A 191 -3.66 14.32 -4.38
CA GLU A 191 -3.50 15.25 -3.27
C GLU A 191 -2.82 14.56 -2.08
N TRP A 192 -3.32 13.37 -1.73
CA TRP A 192 -2.76 12.54 -0.67
C TRP A 192 -1.29 12.19 -0.93
N GLY A 193 -0.96 11.78 -2.15
CA GLY A 193 0.40 11.46 -2.54
C GLY A 193 1.36 12.65 -2.45
N ASN A 194 0.91 13.86 -2.83
CA ASN A 194 1.69 15.08 -2.69
C ASN A 194 2.00 15.40 -1.21
N TYR A 195 1.02 15.21 -0.31
CA TYR A 195 1.27 15.36 1.14
C TYR A 195 2.21 14.28 1.66
N TRP A 196 2.06 13.04 1.21
CA TRP A 196 2.99 11.96 1.60
C TRP A 196 4.40 12.13 1.04
N ALA A 197 4.58 12.68 -0.15
CA ALA A 197 5.91 13.01 -0.67
C ALA A 197 6.66 13.97 0.27
N ASN A 198 5.96 14.92 0.89
CA ASN A 198 6.53 15.75 1.95
C ASN A 198 6.78 14.96 3.24
N GLY A 199 5.86 14.07 3.61
CA GLY A 199 6.02 13.19 4.78
C GLY A 199 7.21 12.26 4.67
N MET A 200 7.52 11.77 3.46
CA MET A 200 8.69 10.90 3.21
C MET A 200 10.03 11.61 3.44
N ARG A 201 10.10 12.93 3.27
CA ARG A 201 11.32 13.70 3.62
C ARG A 201 11.60 13.69 5.13
N ILE A 202 10.55 13.54 5.94
CA ILE A 202 10.66 13.44 7.41
C ILE A 202 10.95 12.01 7.84
N ARG A 203 10.32 11.03 7.17
CA ARG A 203 10.35 9.61 7.55
C ARG A 203 11.39 8.79 6.80
N GLY A 204 11.92 9.28 5.67
CA GLY A 204 12.83 8.52 4.81
C GLY A 204 14.30 8.54 5.24
N GLU A 205 14.65 9.31 6.27
CA GLU A 205 16.04 9.48 6.71
C GLU A 205 16.59 8.24 7.42
N GLU A 206 15.73 7.42 8.05
CA GLU A 206 16.13 6.30 8.91
C GLU A 206 16.10 4.92 8.22
N ASN A 207 15.96 4.87 6.89
CA ASN A 207 16.00 3.63 6.08
C ASN A 207 14.92 2.57 6.37
N GLU A 208 13.85 2.87 7.14
CA GLU A 208 12.74 1.92 7.41
C GLU A 208 11.77 1.79 6.22
N ALA A 209 11.73 2.79 5.35
CA ALA A 209 10.86 2.78 4.19
C ALA A 209 11.26 1.69 3.20
N VAL A 210 10.34 0.78 2.86
CA VAL A 210 10.56 -0.31 1.90
C VAL A 210 9.92 0.01 0.57
N CYS A 211 8.59 0.13 0.52
CA CYS A 211 7.89 0.55 -0.70
C CYS A 211 6.53 1.16 -0.39
N GLY A 212 6.10 2.06 -1.28
CA GLY A 212 4.74 2.59 -1.33
C GLY A 212 4.10 2.28 -2.66
N LEU A 213 2.95 1.62 -2.59
CA LEU A 213 2.19 1.16 -3.75
C LEU A 213 0.80 1.76 -3.74
N PHE A 214 0.23 2.03 -4.90
CA PHE A 214 -1.18 2.39 -5.03
C PHE A 214 -1.87 1.51 -6.10
N SER A 215 -3.11 1.16 -5.83
CA SER A 215 -3.87 0.28 -6.69
C SER A 215 -4.18 0.92 -8.04
N HIS A 216 -3.96 0.17 -9.11
CA HIS A 216 -4.32 0.55 -10.48
C HIS A 216 -5.43 -0.33 -11.04
N ILE A 217 -5.43 -1.62 -10.67
CA ILE A 217 -6.51 -2.59 -10.98
C ILE A 217 -6.82 -3.39 -9.72
N GLY A 218 -8.08 -3.63 -9.46
CA GLY A 218 -8.63 -4.26 -8.26
C GLY A 218 -9.39 -3.25 -7.43
N GLU A 219 -9.26 -3.30 -6.10
CA GLU A 219 -9.87 -2.31 -5.21
C GLU A 219 -9.23 -0.94 -5.43
N GLN A 220 -10.05 0.01 -5.91
CA GLN A 220 -9.58 1.34 -6.31
C GLN A 220 -9.31 2.24 -5.12
N HIS A 221 -8.47 3.26 -5.33
CA HIS A 221 -8.10 4.25 -4.31
C HIS A 221 -7.43 3.66 -3.06
N GLN A 222 -6.91 2.44 -3.15
CA GLN A 222 -6.18 1.82 -2.07
C GLN A 222 -4.68 2.07 -2.21
N VAL A 223 -4.03 2.39 -1.09
CA VAL A 223 -2.59 2.61 -0.99
C VAL A 223 -2.02 1.66 0.05
N HIS A 224 -0.83 1.12 -0.23
CA HIS A 224 -0.07 0.27 0.68
C HIS A 224 1.30 0.86 0.93
N HIS A 225 1.65 1.05 2.19
CA HIS A 225 3.00 1.38 2.64
C HIS A 225 3.60 0.18 3.35
N LEU A 226 4.77 -0.25 2.92
CA LEU A 226 5.56 -1.28 3.58
C LEU A 226 6.76 -0.63 4.26
N TRP A 227 6.87 -0.85 5.56
CA TRP A 227 7.94 -0.39 6.44
C TRP A 227 8.68 -1.60 7.03
N CYS A 228 9.95 -1.42 7.40
CA CYS A 228 10.78 -2.44 8.01
C CYS A 228 11.38 -1.91 9.30
N TYR A 229 11.35 -2.68 10.36
CA TYR A 229 11.92 -2.32 11.68
C TYR A 229 12.65 -3.52 12.27
N ASN A 230 13.61 -3.26 13.14
CA ASN A 230 14.29 -4.35 13.86
C ASN A 230 13.29 -5.13 14.74
N ASP A 231 12.43 -4.41 15.46
CA ASP A 231 11.41 -4.95 16.33
C ASP A 231 10.31 -3.91 16.61
N LEU A 232 9.37 -4.23 17.50
CA LEU A 232 8.28 -3.34 17.87
C LEU A 232 8.75 -2.12 18.70
N ALA A 233 9.82 -2.24 19.49
CA ALA A 233 10.37 -1.13 20.26
C ALA A 233 11.02 -0.11 19.33
N HIS A 234 11.86 -0.55 18.40
CA HIS A 234 12.45 0.29 17.37
C HIS A 234 11.37 0.99 16.51
N ARG A 235 10.28 0.27 16.16
CA ARG A 235 9.14 0.87 15.47
C ARG A 235 8.53 2.04 16.25
N ASP A 236 8.37 1.87 17.56
CA ASP A 236 7.79 2.89 18.44
C ASP A 236 8.70 4.12 18.52
N GLU A 237 9.98 3.92 18.77
CA GLU A 237 11.02 4.96 18.81
C GLU A 237 11.04 5.81 17.53
N VAL A 238 11.12 5.17 16.36
CA VAL A 238 11.15 5.86 15.06
C VAL A 238 9.86 6.66 14.81
N ARG A 239 8.72 6.14 15.27
CA ARG A 239 7.44 6.85 15.14
C ARG A 239 7.36 8.04 16.08
N ASP A 240 7.89 7.93 17.29
CA ASP A 240 7.99 9.04 18.24
C ASP A 240 8.93 10.14 17.72
N LEU A 241 10.08 9.77 17.18
CA LEU A 241 11.01 10.73 16.56
C LEU A 241 10.33 11.58 15.48
N ALA A 242 9.48 10.98 14.65
CA ALA A 242 8.75 11.73 13.64
C ALA A 242 7.84 12.82 14.26
N TRP A 243 7.23 12.57 15.43
CA TRP A 243 6.37 13.55 16.10
C TRP A 243 7.14 14.75 16.67
N HIS A 244 8.46 14.66 16.84
CA HIS A 244 9.30 15.80 17.22
C HIS A 244 9.58 16.74 16.05
N HIS A 245 9.33 16.29 14.79
CA HIS A 245 9.50 17.15 13.64
C HIS A 245 8.29 18.12 13.45
N PRO A 246 8.51 19.44 13.39
CA PRO A 246 7.42 20.44 13.39
C PRO A 246 6.38 20.25 12.28
N ALA A 247 6.81 19.78 11.09
CA ALA A 247 5.94 19.61 9.94
C ALA A 247 5.17 18.26 9.94
N TRP A 248 5.49 17.33 10.86
CA TRP A 248 4.86 16.01 10.86
C TRP A 248 3.38 16.05 11.22
N ALA A 249 3.02 16.80 12.25
CA ALA A 249 1.63 16.94 12.69
C ALA A 249 0.73 17.51 11.56
N ASP A 250 1.24 18.47 10.77
CA ASP A 250 0.51 19.03 9.62
C ASP A 250 0.37 18.00 8.49
N THR A 251 1.41 17.23 8.20
CA THR A 251 1.37 16.13 7.23
C THR A 251 0.32 15.09 7.61
N VAL A 252 0.31 14.66 8.87
CA VAL A 252 -0.69 13.70 9.39
C VAL A 252 -2.10 14.27 9.27
N ARG A 253 -2.31 15.51 9.69
CA ARG A 253 -3.63 16.16 9.62
C ARG A 253 -4.16 16.23 8.17
N LYS A 254 -3.31 16.58 7.21
CA LYS A 254 -3.67 16.68 5.80
C LYS A 254 -3.95 15.30 5.17
N THR A 255 -3.12 14.33 5.44
CA THR A 255 -3.27 13.00 4.85
C THR A 255 -4.43 12.21 5.45
N VAL A 256 -4.62 12.24 6.77
CA VAL A 256 -5.72 11.52 7.45
C VAL A 256 -7.09 12.05 7.01
N ALA A 257 -7.22 13.35 6.76
CA ALA A 257 -8.47 13.95 6.29
C ALA A 257 -8.96 13.39 4.93
N LEU A 258 -8.07 12.80 4.14
CA LEU A 258 -8.36 12.23 2.81
C LEU A 258 -8.62 10.72 2.85
N VAL A 259 -8.44 10.09 3.99
CA VAL A 259 -8.62 8.65 4.20
C VAL A 259 -10.06 8.34 4.64
N ASP A 260 -10.64 7.31 4.08
CA ASP A 260 -11.93 6.74 4.52
C ASP A 260 -11.70 5.68 5.59
N THR A 261 -10.89 4.67 5.29
CA THR A 261 -10.52 3.61 6.23
C THR A 261 -9.03 3.29 6.15
N MET A 262 -8.46 2.79 7.23
CA MET A 262 -7.08 2.33 7.24
C MET A 262 -6.91 1.08 8.09
N SER A 263 -5.92 0.26 7.73
CA SER A 263 -5.50 -0.91 8.50
C SER A 263 -3.98 -0.95 8.63
N CYS A 264 -3.52 -1.62 9.67
CA CYS A 264 -2.11 -1.84 9.96
C CYS A 264 -1.92 -3.31 10.28
N ARG A 265 -0.90 -3.93 9.70
CA ARG A 265 -0.50 -5.30 9.95
C ARG A 265 0.98 -5.35 10.29
N VAL A 266 1.34 -6.10 11.33
CA VAL A 266 2.73 -6.48 11.57
C VAL A 266 2.95 -7.84 10.92
N LEU A 267 3.96 -7.92 10.11
CA LEU A 267 4.25 -9.06 9.24
C LEU A 267 5.63 -9.63 9.58
N LYS A 268 5.77 -10.95 9.42
CA LYS A 268 7.05 -11.64 9.43
C LYS A 268 7.36 -12.16 8.03
N ALA A 269 8.60 -11.98 7.59
CA ALA A 269 9.05 -12.50 6.31
C ALA A 269 9.04 -14.05 6.31
N THR A 270 8.59 -14.63 5.19
CA THR A 270 8.71 -16.07 4.99
C THR A 270 10.17 -16.44 4.71
N PRO A 271 10.61 -17.68 4.98
CA PRO A 271 12.01 -18.08 4.75
C PRO A 271 12.52 -17.96 3.32
N PHE A 272 11.60 -17.84 2.34
CA PHE A 272 11.93 -17.68 0.93
C PHE A 272 11.70 -16.25 0.42
N SER A 273 11.37 -15.32 1.31
CA SER A 273 11.21 -13.90 0.95
C SER A 273 12.58 -13.26 0.68
N PRO A 274 12.74 -12.46 -0.38
CA PRO A 274 13.96 -11.65 -0.60
C PRO A 274 14.13 -10.53 0.43
N LEU A 275 13.05 -10.16 1.11
CA LEU A 275 13.03 -9.25 2.25
C LEU A 275 13.04 -10.11 3.53
N GLN A 276 14.18 -10.10 4.26
CA GLN A 276 14.36 -10.81 5.53
C GLN A 276 14.44 -9.84 6.71
#